data_1dc4725eaa8e8f14a5e0d1c54b062b81
#
_entry.id   1dc4725eaa8e8f14a5e0d1c54b062b81
#
_cell.length_a   1.000
_cell.length_b   1.000
_cell.length_c   1.000
_cell.angle_alpha   90.00
_cell.angle_beta   90.00
_cell.angle_gamma   90.00
#
_symmetry.space_group_name_H-M   'P 1'
#
loop_
_entity.id
_entity.type
_entity.pdbx_description
1 polymer ?
#
loop_
_entity_poly.entity_id
_entity_poly.type
_entity_poly.pdbx_seq_one_letter_code
_entity_poly.pdbx_strand_id
1 'polypeptide(L)'
;MNRVGIMVDISHVTDEVINQVMDMTNVPVIASHSSCRYFTPGWERNMGDAEIKRLKDNGGVIQINYGSSFVTQASQDKRKANSEKIAAYAEKNGLDENDSDLKTFAKKVNEENPIYADVTEVIDHFDRVVELAGIYHVGIG
;
A
#
# COMPACT_ATOMS: atom_id res chain seq x y z
N MET A 1 4.82 -25.08 -2.13
CA MET A 1 5.05 -24.08 -3.18
C MET A 1 6.49 -24.19 -3.71
N ASN A 2 7.53 -24.13 -2.91
CA ASN A 2 8.95 -24.15 -3.37
C ASN A 2 9.28 -25.33 -4.32
N ARG A 3 8.85 -26.57 -3.98
CA ARG A 3 9.12 -27.78 -4.77
C ARG A 3 8.52 -27.75 -6.18
N VAL A 4 7.46 -27.01 -6.40
CA VAL A 4 6.73 -26.93 -7.68
C VAL A 4 6.98 -25.61 -8.41
N GLY A 5 7.92 -24.79 -7.94
CA GLY A 5 8.30 -23.54 -8.58
C GLY A 5 7.26 -22.40 -8.45
N ILE A 6 6.38 -22.45 -7.46
CA ILE A 6 5.39 -21.41 -7.21
C ILE A 6 6.01 -20.38 -6.25
N MET A 7 6.12 -19.13 -6.70
CA MET A 7 6.56 -17.99 -5.91
C MET A 7 5.51 -17.64 -4.84
N VAL A 8 5.95 -17.29 -3.63
CA VAL A 8 5.06 -16.86 -2.56
C VAL A 8 4.95 -15.34 -2.59
N ASP A 9 3.73 -14.83 -2.79
CA ASP A 9 3.42 -13.42 -2.65
C ASP A 9 3.03 -13.12 -1.21
N ILE A 10 3.72 -12.17 -0.59
CA ILE A 10 3.51 -11.72 0.79
C ILE A 10 2.76 -10.39 0.88
N SER A 11 2.17 -9.90 -0.22
CA SER A 11 1.25 -8.77 -0.18
C SER A 11 -0.06 -9.16 0.53
N HIS A 12 -0.70 -8.21 1.24
CA HIS A 12 -1.97 -8.41 1.96
C HIS A 12 -1.95 -9.36 3.17
N VAL A 13 -0.80 -9.71 3.68
CA VAL A 13 -0.69 -10.55 4.88
C VAL A 13 -0.11 -9.74 6.05
N THR A 14 -0.31 -10.22 7.29
CA THR A 14 0.22 -9.55 8.49
C THR A 14 1.72 -9.75 8.62
N ASP A 15 2.39 -8.95 9.46
CA ASP A 15 3.81 -9.05 9.71
C ASP A 15 4.21 -10.43 10.25
N GLU A 16 3.35 -11.05 11.09
CA GLU A 16 3.57 -12.39 11.61
C GLU A 16 3.59 -13.42 10.47
N VAL A 17 2.67 -13.30 9.51
CA VAL A 17 2.62 -14.21 8.35
C VAL A 17 3.81 -13.98 7.43
N ILE A 18 4.21 -12.72 7.18
CA ILE A 18 5.44 -12.39 6.43
C ILE A 18 6.63 -13.09 7.06
N ASN A 19 6.82 -12.90 8.37
CA ASN A 19 7.93 -13.46 9.11
C ASN A 19 7.91 -15.00 9.09
N GLN A 20 6.76 -15.63 9.28
CA GLN A 20 6.59 -17.09 9.24
C GLN A 20 6.89 -17.64 7.84
N VAL A 21 6.42 -16.98 6.77
CA VAL A 21 6.74 -17.38 5.40
C VAL A 21 8.23 -17.31 5.13
N MET A 22 8.90 -16.22 5.54
CA MET A 22 10.35 -16.06 5.35
C MET A 22 11.18 -17.09 6.14
N ASP A 23 10.68 -17.54 7.30
CA ASP A 23 11.34 -18.61 8.07
C ASP A 23 11.20 -19.99 7.41
N MET A 24 10.12 -20.21 6.66
CA MET A 24 9.80 -21.53 6.08
C MET A 24 10.25 -21.67 4.62
N THR A 25 10.43 -20.57 3.87
CA THR A 25 10.78 -20.63 2.45
C THR A 25 12.30 -20.70 2.24
N ASN A 26 12.71 -21.51 1.26
CA ASN A 26 14.11 -21.61 0.83
C ASN A 26 14.36 -20.85 -0.50
N VAL A 27 13.36 -20.10 -0.98
CA VAL A 27 13.42 -19.33 -2.22
C VAL A 27 12.94 -17.91 -1.98
N PRO A 28 13.38 -16.93 -2.79
CA PRO A 28 12.93 -15.56 -2.69
C PRO A 28 11.40 -15.42 -2.72
N VAL A 29 10.88 -14.52 -1.88
CA VAL A 29 9.47 -14.12 -1.89
C VAL A 29 9.28 -12.82 -2.67
N ILE A 30 8.02 -12.51 -2.99
CA ILE A 30 7.65 -11.23 -3.60
C ILE A 30 6.57 -10.55 -2.79
N ALA A 31 6.71 -9.26 -2.53
CA ALA A 31 5.58 -8.39 -2.21
C ALA A 31 5.20 -7.68 -3.51
N SER A 32 4.28 -8.27 -4.27
CA SER A 32 3.98 -7.85 -5.66
C SER A 32 3.36 -6.46 -5.76
N HIS A 33 2.77 -5.94 -4.68
CA HIS A 33 2.16 -4.62 -4.62
C HIS A 33 2.01 -4.15 -3.16
N SER A 34 3.08 -3.63 -2.61
CA SER A 34 3.14 -3.04 -1.27
C SER A 34 3.94 -1.73 -1.32
N SER A 35 4.07 -1.05 -0.18
CA SER A 35 4.91 0.14 -0.03
C SER A 35 5.51 0.16 1.37
N CYS A 36 6.30 1.18 1.73
CA CYS A 36 6.92 1.28 3.04
C CYS A 36 5.92 1.86 4.06
N ARG A 37 5.69 1.14 5.15
CA ARG A 37 4.84 1.60 6.26
C ARG A 37 5.39 2.84 6.96
N TYR A 38 6.67 3.10 6.83
CA TYR A 38 7.31 4.31 7.35
C TYR A 38 6.58 5.59 6.95
N PHE A 39 6.06 5.68 5.71
CA PHE A 39 5.32 6.84 5.21
C PHE A 39 3.81 6.78 5.47
N THR A 40 3.31 5.65 5.99
CA THR A 40 1.90 5.43 6.35
C THR A 40 1.80 4.74 7.71
N PRO A 41 2.22 5.40 8.79
CA PRO A 41 2.31 4.78 10.12
C PRO A 41 1.01 4.13 10.58
N GLY A 42 1.11 2.90 11.10
CA GLY A 42 -0.04 2.13 11.59
C GLY A 42 -0.85 1.42 10.51
N TRP A 43 -0.49 1.55 9.23
CA TRP A 43 -1.20 0.86 8.16
C TRP A 43 -0.46 -0.43 7.74
N GLU A 44 -0.88 -1.55 8.32
CA GLU A 44 -0.23 -2.86 8.12
C GLU A 44 -0.30 -3.40 6.69
N ARG A 45 -1.09 -2.76 5.81
CA ARG A 45 -1.10 -3.10 4.39
C ARG A 45 0.24 -2.81 3.71
N ASN A 46 0.99 -1.84 4.21
CA ASN A 46 2.36 -1.56 3.81
C ASN A 46 3.35 -2.32 4.69
N MET A 47 4.50 -2.68 4.12
CA MET A 47 5.54 -3.47 4.78
C MET A 47 6.34 -2.63 5.76
N GLY A 48 6.58 -3.16 6.96
CA GLY A 48 7.42 -2.55 7.97
C GLY A 48 8.92 -2.63 7.65
N ASP A 49 9.71 -1.76 8.26
CA ASP A 49 11.15 -1.70 8.04
C ASP A 49 11.88 -3.01 8.42
N ALA A 50 11.36 -3.71 9.44
CA ALA A 50 11.93 -4.98 9.88
C ALA A 50 11.77 -6.06 8.79
N GLU A 51 10.60 -6.14 8.19
CA GLU A 51 10.27 -7.08 7.12
C GLU A 51 11.01 -6.74 5.83
N ILE A 52 11.16 -5.43 5.51
CA ILE A 52 11.96 -4.97 4.35
C ILE A 52 13.43 -5.40 4.50
N LYS A 53 14.01 -5.26 5.69
CA LYS A 53 15.40 -5.73 5.95
C LYS A 53 15.54 -7.24 5.74
N ARG A 54 14.54 -8.02 6.12
CA ARG A 54 14.53 -9.48 5.91
C ARG A 54 14.47 -9.89 4.44
N LEU A 55 13.93 -9.04 3.55
CA LEU A 55 13.98 -9.30 2.10
C LEU A 55 15.41 -9.45 1.58
N LYS A 56 16.36 -8.69 2.14
CA LYS A 56 17.78 -8.81 1.77
C LYS A 56 18.32 -10.21 2.05
N ASP A 57 18.01 -10.77 3.20
CA ASP A 57 18.50 -12.09 3.61
C ASP A 57 17.79 -13.22 2.85
N ASN A 58 16.50 -13.03 2.52
CA ASN A 58 15.70 -13.98 1.75
C ASN A 58 15.98 -13.91 0.23
N GLY A 59 16.54 -12.79 -0.26
CA GLY A 59 16.70 -12.52 -1.70
C GLY A 59 15.41 -12.06 -2.39
N GLY A 60 14.36 -11.74 -1.64
CA GLY A 60 13.06 -11.30 -2.13
C GLY A 60 13.02 -9.86 -2.61
N VAL A 61 11.87 -9.43 -3.13
CA VAL A 61 11.66 -8.08 -3.66
C VAL A 61 10.31 -7.52 -3.21
N ILE A 62 10.30 -6.22 -2.92
CA ILE A 62 9.06 -5.44 -2.76
C ILE A 62 8.86 -4.59 -4.02
N GLN A 63 7.66 -4.65 -4.59
CA GLN A 63 7.25 -3.81 -5.71
C GLN A 63 6.37 -2.68 -5.16
N ILE A 64 6.83 -1.44 -5.37
CA ILE A 64 6.19 -0.24 -4.82
C ILE A 64 4.88 0.03 -5.55
N ASN A 65 3.80 0.11 -4.77
CA ASN A 65 2.46 0.41 -5.26
C ASN A 65 2.26 1.93 -5.38
N TYR A 66 1.79 2.40 -6.55
CA TYR A 66 1.58 3.82 -6.84
C TYR A 66 0.22 4.37 -6.41
N GLY A 67 -0.66 3.55 -5.85
CA GLY A 67 -1.92 4.05 -5.30
C GLY A 67 -1.64 5.07 -4.19
N SER A 68 -2.12 6.31 -4.33
CA SER A 68 -1.73 7.43 -3.46
C SER A 68 -1.89 7.15 -1.96
N SER A 69 -2.92 6.40 -1.55
CA SER A 69 -3.10 5.97 -0.15
C SER A 69 -2.04 4.96 0.34
N PHE A 70 -1.28 4.34 -0.56
CA PHE A 70 -0.12 3.50 -0.21
C PHE A 70 1.15 4.32 -0.05
N VAL A 71 1.15 5.55 -0.57
CA VAL A 71 2.33 6.40 -0.66
C VAL A 71 2.42 7.33 0.54
N THR A 72 1.34 8.02 0.92
CA THR A 72 1.41 8.99 2.01
C THR A 72 0.26 8.91 3.00
N GLN A 73 0.54 9.23 4.25
CA GLN A 73 -0.48 9.43 5.29
C GLN A 73 -1.42 10.57 4.91
N ALA A 74 -0.91 11.65 4.32
CA ALA A 74 -1.72 12.78 3.88
C ALA A 74 -2.81 12.38 2.87
N SER A 75 -2.47 11.49 1.93
CA SER A 75 -3.44 10.93 0.97
C SER A 75 -4.49 10.05 1.65
N GLN A 76 -4.10 9.28 2.67
CA GLN A 76 -5.06 8.49 3.47
C GLN A 76 -6.03 9.39 4.25
N ASP A 77 -5.50 10.43 4.90
CA ASP A 77 -6.31 11.37 5.69
C ASP A 77 -7.31 12.12 4.80
N LYS A 78 -6.88 12.59 3.64
CA LYS A 78 -7.77 13.21 2.63
C LYS A 78 -8.84 12.23 2.15
N ARG A 79 -8.46 10.99 1.83
CA ARG A 79 -9.41 9.95 1.40
C ARG A 79 -10.46 9.68 2.47
N LYS A 80 -10.05 9.57 3.72
CA LYS A 80 -10.95 9.40 4.87
C LYS A 80 -11.91 10.57 4.99
N ALA A 81 -11.40 11.80 4.97
CA ALA A 81 -12.22 13.02 5.05
C ALA A 81 -13.23 13.11 3.89
N ASN A 82 -12.82 12.77 2.66
CA ASN A 82 -13.72 12.73 1.51
C ASN A 82 -14.81 11.68 1.69
N SER A 83 -14.45 10.47 2.14
CA SER A 83 -15.41 9.38 2.40
C SER A 83 -16.43 9.75 3.46
N GLU A 84 -16.00 10.40 4.55
CA GLU A 84 -16.90 10.88 5.62
C GLU A 84 -17.89 11.93 5.11
N LYS A 85 -17.43 12.88 4.28
CA LYS A 85 -18.32 13.89 3.65
C LYS A 85 -19.35 13.26 2.73
N ILE A 86 -18.93 12.27 1.92
CA ILE A 86 -19.80 11.57 0.98
C ILE A 86 -20.84 10.74 1.74
N ALA A 87 -20.43 10.02 2.80
CA ALA A 87 -21.31 9.23 3.63
C ALA A 87 -22.36 10.11 4.34
N ALA A 88 -21.93 11.23 4.93
CA ALA A 88 -22.85 12.17 5.57
C ALA A 88 -23.86 12.79 4.58
N TYR A 89 -23.46 13.06 3.33
CA TYR A 89 -24.36 13.53 2.30
C TYR A 89 -25.38 12.46 1.90
N ALA A 90 -24.93 11.20 1.75
CA ALA A 90 -25.82 10.07 1.45
C ALA A 90 -26.87 9.87 2.53
N GLU A 91 -26.43 9.82 3.80
CA GLU A 91 -27.32 9.67 4.95
C GLU A 91 -28.37 10.80 5.03
N LYS A 92 -27.92 12.06 4.93
CA LYS A 92 -28.81 13.24 5.01
C LYS A 92 -29.89 13.24 3.93
N ASN A 93 -29.59 12.71 2.73
CA ASN A 93 -30.48 12.77 1.57
C ASN A 93 -31.15 11.42 1.27
N GLY A 94 -30.88 10.37 2.05
CA GLY A 94 -31.46 9.04 1.87
C GLY A 94 -31.03 8.37 0.56
N LEU A 95 -29.77 8.64 0.11
CA LEU A 95 -29.24 8.15 -1.17
C LEU A 95 -28.48 6.85 -0.97
N ASP A 96 -28.56 5.96 -1.94
CA ASP A 96 -27.72 4.75 -2.01
C ASP A 96 -26.50 4.95 -2.92
N GLU A 97 -25.58 3.97 -2.92
CA GLU A 97 -24.32 4.04 -3.68
C GLU A 97 -24.49 4.11 -5.21
N ASN A 98 -25.69 3.76 -5.73
CA ASN A 98 -26.00 3.78 -7.15
C ASN A 98 -26.60 5.10 -7.61
N ASP A 99 -27.06 5.94 -6.67
CA ASP A 99 -27.67 7.24 -6.99
C ASP A 99 -26.75 8.15 -7.79
N SER A 100 -27.29 8.75 -8.84
CA SER A 100 -26.58 9.69 -9.70
C SER A 100 -26.15 10.95 -8.97
N ASP A 101 -26.97 11.41 -8.03
CA ASP A 101 -26.71 12.62 -7.24
C ASP A 101 -25.56 12.39 -6.27
N LEU A 102 -25.50 11.19 -5.64
CA LEU A 102 -24.38 10.81 -4.79
C LEU A 102 -23.08 10.70 -5.58
N LYS A 103 -23.11 10.08 -6.77
CA LYS A 103 -21.94 9.98 -7.66
C LYS A 103 -21.44 11.36 -8.11
N THR A 104 -22.35 12.26 -8.43
CA THR A 104 -22.01 13.64 -8.81
C THR A 104 -21.39 14.40 -7.65
N PHE A 105 -21.96 14.27 -6.45
CA PHE A 105 -21.42 14.87 -5.23
C PHE A 105 -20.03 14.30 -4.88
N ALA A 106 -19.86 12.98 -4.95
CA ALA A 106 -18.58 12.32 -4.70
C ALA A 106 -17.48 12.77 -5.66
N LYS A 107 -17.81 12.92 -6.95
CA LYS A 107 -16.89 13.47 -7.96
C LYS A 107 -16.43 14.87 -7.56
N LYS A 108 -17.36 15.76 -7.23
CA LYS A 108 -17.07 17.14 -6.81
C LYS A 108 -16.16 17.17 -5.57
N VAL A 109 -16.47 16.38 -4.53
CA VAL A 109 -15.65 16.30 -3.30
C VAL A 109 -14.21 15.87 -3.63
N ASN A 110 -14.03 14.88 -4.51
CA ASN A 110 -12.71 14.39 -4.88
C ASN A 110 -11.92 15.36 -5.78
N GLU A 111 -12.61 16.18 -6.59
CA GLU A 111 -12.00 17.25 -7.39
C GLU A 111 -11.56 18.44 -6.50
N GLU A 112 -12.35 18.79 -5.49
CA GLU A 112 -12.04 19.89 -4.54
C GLU A 112 -10.94 19.51 -3.55
N ASN A 113 -10.81 18.25 -3.21
CA ASN A 113 -9.80 17.72 -2.28
C ASN A 113 -9.11 16.48 -2.87
N PRO A 114 -8.20 16.66 -3.86
CA PRO A 114 -7.54 15.55 -4.53
C PRO A 114 -6.60 14.80 -3.57
N ILE A 115 -6.63 13.48 -3.68
CA ILE A 115 -5.88 12.56 -2.81
C ILE A 115 -4.53 12.10 -3.41
N TYR A 116 -4.11 12.70 -4.52
CA TYR A 116 -2.95 12.23 -5.26
C TYR A 116 -1.65 12.52 -4.52
N ALA A 117 -0.80 11.49 -4.45
CA ALA A 117 0.62 11.62 -4.13
C ALA A 117 1.40 12.05 -5.38
N ASP A 118 2.54 12.69 -5.20
CA ASP A 118 3.42 13.08 -6.29
C ASP A 118 4.54 12.05 -6.55
N VAL A 119 5.32 12.29 -7.60
CA VAL A 119 6.42 11.40 -8.00
C VAL A 119 7.53 11.37 -6.97
N THR A 120 7.81 12.48 -6.30
CA THR A 120 8.85 12.57 -5.26
C THR A 120 8.50 11.67 -4.09
N GLU A 121 7.24 11.73 -3.64
CA GLU A 121 6.73 10.88 -2.56
C GLU A 121 6.81 9.39 -2.92
N VAL A 122 6.62 9.03 -4.18
CA VAL A 122 6.84 7.64 -4.65
C VAL A 122 8.32 7.26 -4.61
N ILE A 123 9.22 8.15 -5.05
CA ILE A 123 10.66 7.91 -5.04
C ILE A 123 11.18 7.68 -3.62
N ASP A 124 10.65 8.39 -2.63
CA ASP A 124 11.02 8.21 -1.22
C ASP A 124 10.87 6.75 -0.75
N HIS A 125 9.86 6.03 -1.28
CA HIS A 125 9.71 4.60 -0.99
C HIS A 125 10.82 3.75 -1.59
N PHE A 126 11.26 4.05 -2.81
CA PHE A 126 12.40 3.36 -3.43
C PHE A 126 13.66 3.61 -2.63
N ASP A 127 13.94 4.86 -2.29
CA ASP A 127 15.12 5.24 -1.50
C ASP A 127 15.11 4.56 -0.13
N ARG A 128 13.94 4.47 0.51
CA ARG A 128 13.80 3.76 1.78
C ARG A 128 14.14 2.28 1.67
N VAL A 129 13.65 1.59 0.65
CA VAL A 129 13.99 0.17 0.45
C VAL A 129 15.47 0.00 0.09
N VAL A 130 16.03 0.88 -0.73
CA VAL A 130 17.46 0.86 -1.08
C VAL A 130 18.33 1.04 0.17
N GLU A 131 17.96 1.96 1.07
CA GLU A 131 18.64 2.17 2.35
C GLU A 131 18.61 0.91 3.24
N LEU A 132 17.46 0.24 3.33
CA LEU A 132 17.25 -0.87 4.25
C LEU A 132 17.73 -2.22 3.72
N ALA A 133 17.52 -2.49 2.44
CA ALA A 133 17.76 -3.80 1.82
C ALA A 133 18.71 -3.75 0.61
N GLY A 134 18.79 -2.64 -0.09
CA GLY A 134 19.59 -2.47 -1.30
C GLY A 134 18.76 -2.48 -2.58
N ILE A 135 19.35 -1.99 -3.68
CA ILE A 135 18.68 -1.74 -4.96
C ILE A 135 18.10 -3.01 -5.61
N TYR A 136 18.63 -4.18 -5.30
CA TYR A 136 18.16 -5.45 -5.87
C TYR A 136 16.86 -5.97 -5.23
N HIS A 137 16.38 -5.29 -4.19
CA HIS A 137 15.20 -5.72 -3.40
C HIS A 137 13.99 -4.80 -3.58
N VAL A 138 14.05 -3.86 -4.53
CA VAL A 138 12.94 -2.96 -4.86
C VAL A 138 12.61 -3.00 -6.35
N GLY A 139 11.33 -2.92 -6.68
CA GLY A 139 10.82 -2.88 -8.04
C GLY A 139 9.57 -2.03 -8.17
N ILE A 140 9.09 -1.95 -9.40
CA ILE A 140 7.87 -1.23 -9.79
C ILE A 140 6.69 -2.19 -9.68
N GLY A 141 5.66 -1.85 -8.89
CA GLY A 141 4.44 -2.63 -8.65
C GLY A 141 3.27 -2.22 -9.54
#